data_6d69ae234c99dc10f6ea953c04254da8
#
_entry.id   6d69ae234c99dc10f6ea953c04254da8
#
_cell.length_a   1.000
_cell.length_b   1.000
_cell.length_c   1.000
_cell.angle_alpha   90.00
_cell.angle_beta   90.00
_cell.angle_gamma   90.00
#
_symmetry.space_group_name_H-M   'P 1'
#
loop_
_entity.id
_entity.type
_entity.pdbx_description
1 polymer ?
#
loop_
_entity_poly.entity_id
_entity_poly.type
_entity_poly.pdbx_seq_one_letter_code
_entity_poly.pdbx_strand_id
1 'polypeptide(L)'
;MRSLIDILELSTAEIDELIATAEDIIDNPAKYAEACKGKILGTLFFEPSTRTRLSFTSAMMSLGGNVLGFSDATSSSATKGESVADTLRMVSAYSDIIAMRHPTEGAPYVAAKAATVPIINAGDGGHFHPTQTLTDLLTIKRKKGSRNNLTVGLCGDLKFGRTVHSLIAAMSRYTGIKFVLIAPEELKLPGYVKYEFLGDGKVAYEEISDMEAAMPELDILYMTRVQQERFASHDEYLRLKDSYILTADKLASAKPDLCIMHPLPRVNEISVKVDEDPRACYFEQAKNGRYIRMALILKLLAEKDLPDTVRPGEITTEITCSNPRCITSTEQELPQRFRCVDEEHGIYRCAYCDQKAYPKKK
;
A
#
# COMPACT_ATOMS: atom_id res chain seq x y z
N MET A 1 4.88 -11.49 17.37
CA MET A 1 5.92 -10.48 17.06
C MET A 1 5.28 -9.43 16.17
N ARG A 2 5.49 -8.14 16.46
CA ARG A 2 4.88 -7.04 15.72
C ARG A 2 5.44 -6.92 14.30
N SER A 3 4.58 -7.08 13.31
CA SER A 3 4.86 -6.90 11.87
C SER A 3 3.92 -5.85 11.28
N LEU A 4 4.11 -5.45 10.03
CA LEU A 4 3.16 -4.61 9.29
C LEU A 4 2.83 -5.25 7.95
N ILE A 5 1.66 -5.87 7.86
CA ILE A 5 1.17 -6.54 6.65
C ILE A 5 0.13 -5.68 5.95
N ASP A 6 -0.71 -4.98 6.70
CA ASP A 6 -1.78 -4.11 6.21
C ASP A 6 -1.82 -2.80 6.99
N ILE A 7 -2.22 -1.71 6.30
CA ILE A 7 -2.34 -0.38 6.91
C ILE A 7 -3.38 -0.32 8.04
N LEU A 8 -4.39 -1.18 7.99
CA LEU A 8 -5.44 -1.27 9.01
C LEU A 8 -4.97 -1.91 10.33
N GLU A 9 -3.78 -2.50 10.36
CA GLU A 9 -3.13 -2.98 11.58
C GLU A 9 -2.57 -1.84 12.45
N LEU A 10 -2.44 -0.64 11.87
CA LEU A 10 -2.06 0.57 12.60
C LEU A 10 -3.31 1.40 12.93
N SER A 11 -3.44 1.82 14.17
CA SER A 11 -4.40 2.87 14.55
C SER A 11 -4.03 4.22 13.92
N THR A 12 -4.96 5.16 13.85
CA THR A 12 -4.66 6.52 13.40
C THR A 12 -3.61 7.21 14.30
N ALA A 13 -3.65 6.94 15.60
CA ALA A 13 -2.64 7.45 16.54
C ALA A 13 -1.23 6.91 16.26
N GLU A 14 -1.10 5.62 15.94
CA GLU A 14 0.19 5.03 15.55
C GLU A 14 0.70 5.56 14.20
N ILE A 15 -0.19 5.81 13.25
CA ILE A 15 0.17 6.48 12.00
C ILE A 15 0.66 7.90 12.27
N ASP A 16 0.00 8.64 13.17
CA ASP A 16 0.39 9.99 13.54
C ASP A 16 1.75 10.02 14.24
N GLU A 17 2.04 9.06 15.11
CA GLU A 17 3.35 8.86 15.74
C GLU A 17 4.45 8.56 14.71
N LEU A 18 4.19 7.66 13.76
CA LEU A 18 5.13 7.35 12.68
C LEU A 18 5.43 8.57 11.81
N ILE A 19 4.40 9.37 11.50
CA ILE A 19 4.56 10.60 10.72
C ILE A 19 5.37 11.64 11.51
N ALA A 20 5.08 11.84 12.80
CA ALA A 20 5.85 12.76 13.65
C ALA A 20 7.32 12.31 13.75
N THR A 21 7.58 11.01 13.90
CA THR A 21 8.94 10.45 13.89
C THR A 21 9.62 10.69 12.54
N ALA A 22 8.92 10.51 11.42
CA ALA A 22 9.48 10.77 10.10
C ALA A 22 9.80 12.27 9.88
N GLU A 23 8.98 13.18 10.39
CA GLU A 23 9.22 14.62 10.37
C GLU A 23 10.47 14.97 11.23
N ASP A 24 10.59 14.41 12.44
CA ASP A 24 11.80 14.60 13.27
C ASP A 24 13.08 14.05 12.60
N ILE A 25 12.99 12.92 11.89
CA ILE A 25 14.11 12.38 11.10
C ILE A 25 14.52 13.36 9.97
N ILE A 26 13.55 14.01 9.33
CA ILE A 26 13.82 14.98 8.26
C ILE A 26 14.55 16.20 8.82
N ASP A 27 14.09 16.69 9.97
CA ASP A 27 14.61 17.93 10.59
C ASP A 27 15.94 17.69 11.34
N ASN A 28 16.12 16.50 11.91
CA ASN A 28 17.25 16.14 12.76
C ASN A 28 17.95 14.84 12.32
N PRO A 29 18.42 14.71 11.05
CA PRO A 29 18.93 13.45 10.51
C PRO A 29 20.13 12.88 11.28
N ALA A 30 20.99 13.73 11.83
CA ALA A 30 22.18 13.32 12.60
C ALA A 30 21.81 12.55 13.89
N LYS A 31 20.66 12.86 14.51
CA LYS A 31 20.14 12.17 15.70
C LYS A 31 19.91 10.68 15.45
N TYR A 32 19.59 10.32 14.21
CA TYR A 32 19.20 8.97 13.82
C TYR A 32 20.29 8.19 13.06
N ALA A 33 21.43 8.82 12.76
CA ALA A 33 22.47 8.26 11.89
C ALA A 33 23.09 6.95 12.40
N GLU A 34 22.99 6.64 13.69
CA GLU A 34 23.49 5.41 14.32
C GLU A 34 22.36 4.58 15.00
N ALA A 35 21.09 4.94 14.80
CA ALA A 35 19.97 4.33 15.51
C ALA A 35 19.79 2.83 15.21
N CYS A 36 20.26 2.34 14.06
CA CYS A 36 20.28 0.92 13.67
C CYS A 36 21.70 0.37 13.54
N LYS A 37 22.70 0.94 14.22
CA LYS A 37 24.06 0.42 14.19
C LYS A 37 24.14 -1.04 14.62
N GLY A 38 24.76 -1.88 13.78
CA GLY A 38 24.85 -3.32 13.99
C GLY A 38 23.59 -4.11 13.64
N LYS A 39 22.51 -3.45 13.18
CA LYS A 39 21.29 -4.10 12.71
C LYS A 39 21.33 -4.38 11.21
N ILE A 40 20.61 -5.43 10.78
CA ILE A 40 20.55 -5.88 9.39
C ILE A 40 19.09 -5.91 8.94
N LEU A 41 18.79 -5.22 7.84
CA LEU A 41 17.51 -5.32 7.12
C LEU A 41 17.63 -6.36 6.00
N GLY A 42 16.78 -7.38 6.03
CA GLY A 42 16.53 -8.26 4.89
C GLY A 42 15.64 -7.57 3.85
N THR A 43 16.05 -7.49 2.57
CA THR A 43 15.20 -7.00 1.47
C THR A 43 14.91 -8.15 0.51
N LEU A 44 13.75 -8.81 0.66
CA LEU A 44 13.37 -9.99 -0.11
C LEU A 44 12.34 -9.61 -1.19
N PHE A 45 12.82 -9.34 -2.38
CA PHE A 45 11.98 -8.90 -3.49
C PHE A 45 11.81 -10.04 -4.49
N PHE A 46 10.74 -10.83 -4.34
CA PHE A 46 10.35 -11.90 -5.28
C PHE A 46 9.71 -11.35 -6.56
N GLU A 47 9.27 -10.09 -6.54
CA GLU A 47 8.79 -9.33 -7.67
C GLU A 47 9.63 -8.06 -7.81
N PRO A 48 10.16 -7.73 -9.01
CA PRO A 48 11.00 -6.54 -9.20
C PRO A 48 10.34 -5.24 -8.76
N SER A 49 11.04 -4.44 -7.97
CA SER A 49 10.62 -3.10 -7.58
C SER A 49 11.80 -2.22 -7.20
N THR A 50 12.34 -1.52 -8.18
CA THR A 50 13.54 -0.67 -8.02
C THR A 50 13.36 0.38 -6.93
N ARG A 51 12.30 1.19 -7.01
CA ARG A 51 12.08 2.30 -6.06
C ARG A 51 11.87 1.81 -4.64
N THR A 52 10.99 0.84 -4.41
CA THR A 52 10.68 0.36 -3.06
C THR A 52 11.90 -0.27 -2.41
N ARG A 53 12.64 -1.12 -3.16
CA ARG A 53 13.87 -1.75 -2.65
C ARG A 53 14.94 -0.72 -2.30
N LEU A 54 15.25 0.20 -3.23
CA LEU A 54 16.24 1.25 -2.99
C LEU A 54 15.84 2.18 -1.84
N SER A 55 14.54 2.46 -1.68
CA SER A 55 14.04 3.27 -0.57
C SER A 55 14.25 2.59 0.79
N PHE A 56 13.96 1.27 0.93
CA PHE A 56 14.24 0.52 2.14
C PHE A 56 15.75 0.40 2.41
N THR A 57 16.54 0.12 1.38
CA THR A 57 18.00 0.06 1.47
C THR A 57 18.55 1.40 1.98
N SER A 58 18.16 2.51 1.34
CA SER A 58 18.58 3.86 1.75
C SER A 58 18.10 4.22 3.15
N ALA A 59 16.86 3.81 3.52
CA ALA A 59 16.33 4.05 4.86
C ALA A 59 17.19 3.38 5.94
N MET A 60 17.49 2.08 5.79
CA MET A 60 18.31 1.35 6.77
C MET A 60 19.74 1.86 6.84
N MET A 61 20.36 2.14 5.69
CA MET A 61 21.72 2.71 5.66
C MET A 61 21.78 4.10 6.29
N SER A 62 20.73 4.93 6.11
CA SER A 62 20.66 6.25 6.76
C SER A 62 20.47 6.18 8.27
N LEU A 63 20.02 5.04 8.80
CA LEU A 63 19.94 4.74 10.23
C LEU A 63 21.22 4.08 10.77
N GLY A 64 22.26 3.92 9.95
CA GLY A 64 23.54 3.30 10.35
C GLY A 64 23.52 1.77 10.33
N GLY A 65 22.49 1.14 9.77
CA GLY A 65 22.37 -0.30 9.66
C GLY A 65 22.90 -0.85 8.32
N ASN A 66 22.85 -2.17 8.18
CA ASN A 66 23.28 -2.90 6.98
C ASN A 66 22.07 -3.52 6.27
N VAL A 67 22.26 -3.92 5.00
CA VAL A 67 21.20 -4.51 4.18
C VAL A 67 21.74 -5.75 3.47
N LEU A 68 20.94 -6.83 3.49
CA LEU A 68 21.15 -8.01 2.67
C LEU A 68 19.86 -8.34 1.88
N GLY A 69 19.93 -9.23 0.91
CA GLY A 69 18.74 -9.71 0.20
C GLY A 69 18.91 -9.80 -1.31
N PHE A 70 17.79 -9.97 -2.01
CA PHE A 70 17.74 -10.14 -3.46
C PHE A 70 16.68 -9.23 -4.10
N SER A 71 16.77 -9.05 -5.44
CA SER A 71 15.92 -8.10 -6.19
C SER A 71 14.84 -8.76 -7.05
N ASP A 72 14.91 -10.08 -7.24
CA ASP A 72 13.93 -10.90 -7.94
C ASP A 72 14.05 -12.37 -7.53
N ALA A 73 12.99 -13.16 -7.80
CA ALA A 73 12.94 -14.57 -7.42
C ALA A 73 14.00 -15.42 -8.12
N THR A 74 14.46 -15.04 -9.31
CA THR A 74 15.42 -15.85 -10.11
C THR A 74 16.77 -15.96 -9.44
N SER A 75 17.11 -15.04 -8.55
CA SER A 75 18.34 -15.02 -7.77
C SER A 75 18.22 -15.71 -6.40
N SER A 76 17.08 -16.38 -6.13
CA SER A 76 16.79 -17.02 -4.83
C SER A 76 16.48 -18.52 -4.97
N SER A 77 16.45 -19.23 -3.83
CA SER A 77 16.06 -20.64 -3.76
C SER A 77 14.58 -20.89 -4.10
N ALA A 78 13.76 -19.85 -4.20
CA ALA A 78 12.36 -19.96 -4.64
C ALA A 78 12.24 -20.60 -6.03
N THR A 79 13.25 -20.42 -6.92
CA THR A 79 13.32 -21.10 -8.23
C THR A 79 13.43 -22.61 -8.14
N LYS A 80 13.85 -23.15 -6.98
CA LYS A 80 13.95 -24.58 -6.68
C LYS A 80 12.72 -25.12 -5.97
N GLY A 81 11.68 -24.28 -5.77
CA GLY A 81 10.45 -24.67 -5.07
C GLY A 81 10.49 -24.50 -3.55
N GLU A 82 11.47 -23.72 -2.99
CA GLU A 82 11.49 -23.40 -1.57
C GLU A 82 10.25 -22.57 -1.20
N SER A 83 9.58 -22.96 -0.11
CA SER A 83 8.39 -22.26 0.37
C SER A 83 8.72 -20.85 0.92
N VAL A 84 7.73 -19.96 0.93
CA VAL A 84 7.86 -18.66 1.60
C VAL A 84 8.22 -18.85 3.07
N ALA A 85 7.59 -19.81 3.75
CA ALA A 85 7.83 -20.08 5.16
C ALA A 85 9.30 -20.49 5.44
N ASP A 86 9.89 -21.36 4.61
CA ASP A 86 11.26 -21.81 4.81
C ASP A 86 12.27 -20.72 4.48
N THR A 87 12.07 -19.99 3.38
CA THR A 87 12.88 -18.81 3.06
C THR A 87 12.92 -17.84 4.25
N LEU A 88 11.77 -17.55 4.85
CA LEU A 88 11.68 -16.58 5.95
C LEU A 88 12.30 -17.09 7.24
N ARG A 89 12.17 -18.40 7.57
CA ARG A 89 12.88 -19.00 8.71
C ARG A 89 14.40 -18.84 8.56
N MET A 90 14.92 -19.12 7.37
CA MET A 90 16.36 -19.00 7.10
C MET A 90 16.85 -17.56 7.14
N VAL A 91 16.16 -16.62 6.46
CA VAL A 91 16.60 -15.23 6.42
C VAL A 91 16.43 -14.53 7.75
N SER A 92 15.48 -14.96 8.59
CA SER A 92 15.34 -14.48 9.97
C SER A 92 16.59 -14.74 10.83
N ALA A 93 17.37 -15.77 10.51
CA ALA A 93 18.65 -16.04 11.20
C ALA A 93 19.77 -15.06 10.80
N TYR A 94 19.60 -14.30 9.72
CA TYR A 94 20.61 -13.41 9.15
C TYR A 94 20.24 -11.93 9.24
N SER A 95 19.03 -11.59 9.72
CA SER A 95 18.52 -10.23 9.75
C SER A 95 17.76 -9.94 11.04
N ASP A 96 17.64 -8.66 11.38
CA ASP A 96 16.87 -8.17 12.54
C ASP A 96 15.44 -7.75 12.17
N ILE A 97 15.19 -7.45 10.88
CA ILE A 97 13.91 -7.03 10.32
C ILE A 97 13.91 -7.33 8.82
N ILE A 98 12.77 -7.65 8.24
CA ILE A 98 12.69 -8.00 6.81
C ILE A 98 11.60 -7.18 6.11
N ALA A 99 11.95 -6.53 4.99
CA ALA A 99 11.01 -5.97 4.03
C ALA A 99 10.82 -6.95 2.87
N MET A 100 9.59 -7.44 2.70
CA MET A 100 9.26 -8.46 1.70
C MET A 100 8.29 -7.91 0.65
N ARG A 101 8.61 -8.15 -0.64
CA ARG A 101 7.68 -7.95 -1.75
C ARG A 101 7.48 -9.25 -2.52
N HIS A 102 6.22 -9.61 -2.79
CA HIS A 102 5.88 -10.89 -3.42
C HIS A 102 4.77 -10.71 -4.47
N PRO A 103 4.79 -11.44 -5.60
CA PRO A 103 3.71 -11.39 -6.59
C PRO A 103 2.41 -12.04 -6.10
N THR A 104 2.50 -12.97 -5.16
CA THR A 104 1.37 -13.74 -4.63
C THR A 104 0.75 -13.05 -3.41
N GLU A 105 -0.55 -12.85 -3.46
CA GLU A 105 -1.34 -12.18 -2.42
C GLU A 105 -1.38 -13.00 -1.13
N GLY A 106 -1.07 -12.37 0.00
CA GLY A 106 -1.00 -13.01 1.32
C GLY A 106 0.34 -13.66 1.67
N ALA A 107 1.32 -13.67 0.77
CA ALA A 107 2.65 -14.19 1.08
C ALA A 107 3.31 -13.49 2.29
N PRO A 108 3.22 -12.15 2.48
CA PRO A 108 3.74 -11.49 3.67
C PRO A 108 3.04 -11.92 4.97
N TYR A 109 1.78 -12.33 4.93
CA TYR A 109 1.10 -12.87 6.09
C TYR A 109 1.69 -14.24 6.51
N VAL A 110 1.96 -15.11 5.54
CA VAL A 110 2.66 -16.39 5.79
C VAL A 110 4.06 -16.12 6.33
N ALA A 111 4.77 -15.17 5.73
CA ALA A 111 6.08 -14.72 6.16
C ALA A 111 6.09 -14.29 7.63
N ALA A 112 5.15 -13.42 8.05
CA ALA A 112 5.06 -12.94 9.43
C ALA A 112 4.77 -14.06 10.45
N LYS A 113 4.10 -15.15 10.02
CA LYS A 113 3.85 -16.31 10.89
C LYS A 113 5.06 -17.26 10.99
N ALA A 114 5.92 -17.29 9.98
CA ALA A 114 7.08 -18.18 9.92
C ALA A 114 8.37 -17.52 10.46
N ALA A 115 8.50 -16.22 10.31
CA ALA A 115 9.68 -15.46 10.71
C ALA A 115 9.83 -15.32 12.23
N THR A 116 11.08 -15.15 12.67
CA THR A 116 11.45 -14.81 14.04
C THR A 116 11.92 -13.36 14.21
N VAL A 117 11.71 -12.54 13.17
CA VAL A 117 11.97 -11.10 13.14
C VAL A 117 10.79 -10.37 12.52
N PRO A 118 10.58 -9.06 12.79
CA PRO A 118 9.49 -8.29 12.20
C PRO A 118 9.48 -8.32 10.66
N ILE A 119 8.29 -8.45 10.09
CA ILE A 119 8.07 -8.41 8.63
C ILE A 119 7.35 -7.11 8.24
N ILE A 120 7.84 -6.48 7.17
CA ILE A 120 7.19 -5.36 6.52
C ILE A 120 6.72 -5.81 5.14
N ASN A 121 5.41 -5.71 4.88
CA ASN A 121 4.86 -5.88 3.55
C ASN A 121 5.25 -4.70 2.65
N ALA A 122 6.15 -4.94 1.70
CA ALA A 122 6.59 -3.98 0.68
C ALA A 122 5.80 -4.11 -0.65
N GLY A 123 4.65 -4.81 -0.60
CA GLY A 123 3.71 -5.05 -1.69
C GLY A 123 3.50 -6.53 -1.98
N ASP A 124 2.24 -6.99 -2.01
CA ASP A 124 1.85 -8.36 -2.33
C ASP A 124 0.82 -8.41 -3.46
N GLY A 125 1.29 -8.67 -4.66
CA GLY A 125 0.44 -8.78 -5.85
C GLY A 125 -0.45 -7.55 -6.07
N GLY A 126 -1.76 -7.79 -6.18
CA GLY A 126 -2.81 -6.75 -6.29
C GLY A 126 -3.42 -6.33 -4.96
N HIS A 127 -2.94 -6.85 -3.85
CA HIS A 127 -3.61 -6.78 -2.55
C HIS A 127 -3.21 -5.53 -1.75
N PHE A 128 -2.08 -5.51 -1.04
CA PHE A 128 -1.70 -4.39 -0.18
C PHE A 128 -0.31 -3.82 -0.47
N HIS A 129 -0.13 -2.55 -0.11
CA HIS A 129 1.17 -1.90 -0.05
C HIS A 129 1.19 -0.86 1.09
N PRO A 130 1.16 -1.28 2.38
CA PRO A 130 0.98 -0.38 3.51
C PRO A 130 2.04 0.73 3.58
N THR A 131 3.27 0.46 3.16
CA THR A 131 4.33 1.48 3.18
C THR A 131 4.16 2.54 2.09
N GLN A 132 3.41 2.26 1.00
CA GLN A 132 3.01 3.31 0.05
C GLN A 132 1.95 4.21 0.68
N THR A 133 0.95 3.64 1.34
CA THR A 133 -0.08 4.42 2.04
C THR A 133 0.53 5.32 3.12
N LEU A 134 1.48 4.83 3.91
CA LEU A 134 2.21 5.66 4.88
C LEU A 134 3.00 6.79 4.20
N THR A 135 3.59 6.52 3.03
CA THR A 135 4.27 7.54 2.20
C THR A 135 3.32 8.64 1.77
N ASP A 136 2.12 8.24 1.34
CA ASP A 136 1.07 9.15 0.88
C ASP A 136 0.57 10.02 2.04
N LEU A 137 0.29 9.42 3.20
CA LEU A 137 -0.17 10.12 4.40
C LEU A 137 0.87 11.12 4.96
N LEU A 138 2.16 10.77 4.95
CA LEU A 138 3.24 11.71 5.30
C LEU A 138 3.27 12.89 4.32
N THR A 139 3.13 12.62 3.02
CA THR A 139 3.15 13.67 1.98
C THR A 139 1.97 14.61 2.14
N ILE A 140 0.76 14.06 2.36
CA ILE A 140 -0.44 14.84 2.64
C ILE A 140 -0.25 15.71 3.88
N LYS A 141 0.25 15.15 4.99
CA LYS A 141 0.52 15.91 6.22
C LYS A 141 1.47 17.08 5.97
N ARG A 142 2.55 16.85 5.25
CA ARG A 142 3.58 17.87 4.97
C ARG A 142 3.09 18.97 4.03
N LYS A 143 2.23 18.63 3.03
CA LYS A 143 1.71 19.60 2.05
C LYS A 143 0.49 20.34 2.54
N LYS A 144 -0.37 19.69 3.31
CA LYS A 144 -1.65 20.27 3.77
C LYS A 144 -1.66 20.65 5.26
N GLY A 145 -0.63 20.33 6.01
CA GLY A 145 -0.57 20.57 7.46
C GLY A 145 -1.52 19.67 8.27
N SER A 146 -2.50 19.05 7.63
CA SER A 146 -3.50 18.17 8.24
C SER A 146 -3.83 17.00 7.32
N ARG A 147 -4.48 15.97 7.85
CA ARG A 147 -5.13 14.88 7.12
C ARG A 147 -6.65 14.92 7.27
N ASN A 148 -7.17 15.93 7.99
CA ASN A 148 -8.60 16.14 8.18
C ASN A 148 -9.11 17.27 7.26
N ASN A 149 -10.41 17.24 6.96
CA ASN A 149 -11.11 18.25 6.18
C ASN A 149 -10.50 18.47 4.79
N LEU A 150 -10.32 17.38 4.04
CA LEU A 150 -9.70 17.38 2.71
C LEU A 150 -10.64 16.76 1.67
N THR A 151 -10.67 17.36 0.49
CA THR A 151 -11.27 16.77 -0.71
C THR A 151 -10.20 16.08 -1.53
N VAL A 152 -10.32 14.74 -1.64
CA VAL A 152 -9.31 13.87 -2.27
C VAL A 152 -9.85 13.34 -3.60
N GLY A 153 -9.33 13.83 -4.70
CA GLY A 153 -9.58 13.29 -6.03
C GLY A 153 -8.70 12.08 -6.30
N LEU A 154 -9.33 10.95 -6.63
CA LEU A 154 -8.65 9.72 -7.03
C LEU A 154 -8.95 9.50 -8.51
N CYS A 155 -7.94 9.55 -9.38
CA CYS A 155 -8.13 9.58 -10.82
C CYS A 155 -7.39 8.45 -11.54
N GLY A 156 -8.08 7.73 -12.42
CA GLY A 156 -7.54 6.69 -13.30
C GLY A 156 -8.10 5.30 -13.02
N ASP A 157 -7.24 4.32 -12.75
CA ASP A 157 -7.65 2.94 -12.47
C ASP A 157 -8.02 2.77 -10.98
N LEU A 158 -9.30 2.97 -10.68
CA LEU A 158 -9.83 2.77 -9.33
C LEU A 158 -10.25 1.33 -9.07
N LYS A 159 -10.42 0.52 -10.13
CA LYS A 159 -10.86 -0.87 -10.05
C LYS A 159 -9.76 -1.80 -9.54
N PHE A 160 -8.56 -1.68 -10.09
CA PHE A 160 -7.41 -2.54 -9.79
C PHE A 160 -6.34 -1.84 -8.96
N GLY A 161 -6.53 -0.55 -8.67
CA GLY A 161 -5.57 0.31 -8.01
C GLY A 161 -5.44 0.02 -6.51
N ARG A 162 -4.63 -0.97 -6.11
CA ARG A 162 -4.39 -1.31 -4.69
C ARG A 162 -3.97 -0.10 -3.83
N THR A 163 -3.21 0.84 -4.39
CA THR A 163 -2.79 2.06 -3.69
C THR A 163 -3.96 2.98 -3.40
N VAL A 164 -4.93 3.04 -4.32
CA VAL A 164 -6.19 3.76 -4.15
C VAL A 164 -7.02 3.12 -3.03
N HIS A 165 -7.22 1.80 -3.07
CA HIS A 165 -8.01 1.08 -2.06
C HIS A 165 -7.41 1.26 -0.65
N SER A 166 -6.08 1.11 -0.53
CA SER A 166 -5.39 1.28 0.75
C SER A 166 -5.42 2.73 1.24
N LEU A 167 -5.34 3.71 0.33
CA LEU A 167 -5.44 5.14 0.69
C LEU A 167 -6.86 5.49 1.15
N ILE A 168 -7.90 5.00 0.47
CA ILE A 168 -9.29 5.15 0.91
C ILE A 168 -9.46 4.56 2.31
N ALA A 169 -9.04 3.30 2.52
CA ALA A 169 -9.14 2.62 3.82
C ALA A 169 -8.42 3.38 4.95
N ALA A 170 -7.30 4.01 4.65
CA ALA A 170 -6.57 4.82 5.63
C ALA A 170 -7.24 6.17 5.89
N MET A 171 -7.58 6.91 4.82
CA MET A 171 -8.11 8.27 4.92
C MET A 171 -9.55 8.33 5.42
N SER A 172 -10.37 7.30 5.17
CA SER A 172 -11.75 7.21 5.68
C SER A 172 -11.84 7.23 7.22
N ARG A 173 -10.72 7.01 7.91
CA ARG A 173 -10.62 7.05 9.38
C ARG A 173 -10.34 8.46 9.93
N TYR A 174 -10.09 9.44 9.07
CA TYR A 174 -9.89 10.85 9.44
C TYR A 174 -11.18 11.65 9.26
N THR A 175 -11.30 12.78 9.97
CA THR A 175 -12.53 13.58 10.00
C THR A 175 -12.63 14.50 8.78
N GLY A 176 -13.87 14.65 8.24
CA GLY A 176 -14.16 15.64 7.20
C GLY A 176 -13.53 15.33 5.84
N ILE A 177 -13.29 14.05 5.53
CA ILE A 177 -12.80 13.63 4.22
C ILE A 177 -13.96 13.52 3.23
N LYS A 178 -13.76 14.07 2.03
CA LYS A 178 -14.59 13.84 0.85
C LYS A 178 -13.74 13.21 -0.24
N PHE A 179 -14.22 12.13 -0.85
CA PHE A 179 -13.58 11.55 -2.03
C PHE A 179 -14.30 11.96 -3.31
N VAL A 180 -13.53 12.32 -4.34
CA VAL A 180 -13.99 12.49 -5.71
C VAL A 180 -13.36 11.37 -6.54
N LEU A 181 -14.18 10.39 -6.95
CA LEU A 181 -13.76 9.19 -7.64
C LEU A 181 -13.86 9.41 -9.15
N ILE A 182 -12.72 9.64 -9.80
CA ILE A 182 -12.65 10.07 -11.21
C ILE A 182 -12.20 8.89 -12.05
N ALA A 183 -13.13 8.21 -12.71
CA ALA A 183 -12.84 7.04 -13.52
C ALA A 183 -13.90 6.83 -14.64
N PRO A 184 -13.51 6.20 -15.77
CA PRO A 184 -14.47 5.70 -16.73
C PRO A 184 -15.28 4.55 -16.11
N GLU A 185 -16.43 4.19 -16.69
CA GLU A 185 -17.34 3.19 -16.14
C GLU A 185 -16.64 1.85 -15.84
N GLU A 186 -15.76 1.42 -16.72
CA GLU A 186 -15.05 0.14 -16.63
C GLU A 186 -14.00 0.09 -15.53
N LEU A 187 -13.51 1.25 -15.06
CA LEU A 187 -12.45 1.40 -14.07
C LEU A 187 -12.93 2.00 -12.74
N LYS A 188 -14.23 2.10 -12.53
CA LYS A 188 -14.84 2.58 -11.28
C LYS A 188 -14.42 1.78 -10.07
N LEU A 189 -14.43 2.44 -8.92
CA LEU A 189 -14.14 1.83 -7.63
C LEU A 189 -15.10 0.65 -7.37
N PRO A 190 -14.58 -0.54 -7.00
CA PRO A 190 -15.42 -1.71 -6.73
C PRO A 190 -16.43 -1.45 -5.59
N GLY A 191 -17.63 -1.99 -5.75
CA GLY A 191 -18.71 -1.83 -4.78
C GLY A 191 -18.35 -2.28 -3.37
N TYR A 192 -17.51 -3.31 -3.22
CA TYR A 192 -17.08 -3.78 -1.91
C TYR A 192 -16.20 -2.76 -1.17
N VAL A 193 -15.33 -2.02 -1.87
CA VAL A 193 -14.50 -0.96 -1.27
C VAL A 193 -15.38 0.19 -0.81
N LYS A 194 -16.37 0.56 -1.64
CA LYS A 194 -17.37 1.58 -1.27
C LYS A 194 -18.15 1.17 -0.02
N TYR A 195 -18.65 -0.06 0.00
CA TYR A 195 -19.41 -0.57 1.14
C TYR A 195 -18.56 -0.60 2.43
N GLU A 196 -17.34 -1.12 2.35
CA GLU A 196 -16.49 -1.31 3.54
C GLU A 196 -15.98 0.01 4.14
N PHE A 197 -15.59 0.96 3.29
CA PHE A 197 -14.87 2.17 3.75
C PHE A 197 -15.65 3.47 3.61
N LEU A 198 -16.63 3.54 2.69
CA LEU A 198 -17.38 4.76 2.40
C LEU A 198 -18.88 4.64 2.74
N GLY A 199 -19.37 3.41 3.06
CA GLY A 199 -20.78 3.10 3.20
C GLY A 199 -21.49 3.83 4.36
N ASP A 200 -22.82 3.84 4.27
CA ASP A 200 -23.77 4.36 5.27
C ASP A 200 -23.60 5.85 5.64
N GLY A 201 -23.09 6.66 4.70
CA GLY A 201 -22.91 8.09 4.92
C GLY A 201 -21.76 8.46 5.86
N LYS A 202 -20.90 7.50 6.23
CA LYS A 202 -19.73 7.73 7.09
C LYS A 202 -18.70 8.65 6.47
N VAL A 203 -18.50 8.53 5.14
CA VAL A 203 -17.55 9.35 4.39
C VAL A 203 -18.22 9.85 3.12
N ALA A 204 -18.19 11.15 2.89
CA ALA A 204 -18.74 11.75 1.68
C ALA A 204 -17.93 11.32 0.44
N TYR A 205 -18.62 10.91 -0.62
CA TYR A 205 -17.96 10.65 -1.91
C TYR A 205 -18.89 10.95 -3.08
N GLU A 206 -18.31 11.21 -4.24
CA GLU A 206 -19.00 11.31 -5.53
C GLU A 206 -18.21 10.58 -6.62
N GLU A 207 -18.90 10.10 -7.64
CA GLU A 207 -18.31 9.43 -8.79
C GLU A 207 -18.54 10.28 -10.03
N ILE A 208 -17.47 10.66 -10.69
CA ILE A 208 -17.50 11.47 -11.92
C ILE A 208 -16.54 10.90 -12.97
N SER A 209 -16.74 11.28 -14.22
CA SER A 209 -15.83 10.92 -15.32
C SER A 209 -14.99 12.07 -15.83
N ASP A 210 -15.33 13.31 -15.48
CA ASP A 210 -14.65 14.52 -15.93
C ASP A 210 -13.66 15.00 -14.86
N MET A 211 -12.37 14.85 -15.14
CA MET A 211 -11.29 15.29 -14.25
C MET A 211 -11.23 16.82 -14.14
N GLU A 212 -11.49 17.55 -15.23
CA GLU A 212 -11.38 19.02 -15.24
C GLU A 212 -12.51 19.66 -14.43
N ALA A 213 -13.69 19.08 -14.45
CA ALA A 213 -14.81 19.50 -13.62
C ALA A 213 -14.53 19.37 -12.12
N ALA A 214 -13.73 18.37 -11.71
CA ALA A 214 -13.35 18.17 -10.31
C ALA A 214 -12.31 19.17 -9.80
N MET A 215 -11.43 19.68 -10.65
CA MET A 215 -10.22 20.43 -10.26
C MET A 215 -10.46 21.57 -9.26
N PRO A 216 -11.51 22.41 -9.37
CA PRO A 216 -11.70 23.54 -8.48
C PRO A 216 -11.92 23.18 -7.00
N GLU A 217 -12.40 21.98 -6.71
CA GLU A 217 -12.70 21.57 -5.33
C GLU A 217 -11.60 20.74 -4.67
N LEU A 218 -10.68 20.16 -5.45
CA LEU A 218 -9.68 19.23 -4.94
C LEU A 218 -8.61 19.91 -4.09
N ASP A 219 -8.29 19.30 -2.96
CA ASP A 219 -7.10 19.59 -2.15
C ASP A 219 -5.95 18.67 -2.55
N ILE A 220 -6.30 17.45 -2.97
CA ILE A 220 -5.37 16.42 -3.42
C ILE A 220 -5.89 15.82 -4.72
N LEU A 221 -5.03 15.68 -5.71
CA LEU A 221 -5.26 14.88 -6.91
C LEU A 221 -4.27 13.71 -6.90
N TYR A 222 -4.78 12.49 -6.66
CA TYR A 222 -4.00 11.26 -6.70
C TYR A 222 -4.22 10.57 -8.05
N MET A 223 -3.23 10.68 -8.92
CA MET A 223 -3.26 10.05 -10.24
C MET A 223 -2.77 8.62 -10.18
N THR A 224 -3.37 7.73 -10.97
CA THR A 224 -2.92 6.34 -11.13
C THR A 224 -2.82 5.99 -12.61
N ARG A 225 -1.88 5.13 -12.95
CA ARG A 225 -1.80 4.56 -14.30
C ARG A 225 -2.84 3.44 -14.47
N VAL A 226 -3.29 3.25 -15.68
CA VAL A 226 -4.06 2.05 -16.07
C VAL A 226 -3.10 0.87 -16.14
N GLN A 227 -3.35 -0.19 -15.35
CA GLN A 227 -2.42 -1.31 -15.16
C GLN A 227 -2.65 -2.41 -16.18
N GLN A 228 -1.88 -2.45 -17.29
CA GLN A 228 -2.02 -3.43 -18.37
C GLN A 228 -2.05 -4.88 -17.86
N GLU A 229 -1.21 -5.17 -16.87
CA GLU A 229 -1.05 -6.49 -16.26
C GLU A 229 -2.30 -7.02 -15.53
N ARG A 230 -3.35 -6.22 -15.42
CA ARG A 230 -4.61 -6.55 -14.73
C ARG A 230 -5.77 -6.84 -15.68
N PHE A 231 -5.63 -6.50 -16.96
CA PHE A 231 -6.69 -6.70 -17.95
C PHE A 231 -6.67 -8.12 -18.51
N ALA A 232 -7.86 -8.68 -18.72
CA ALA A 232 -8.02 -9.94 -19.39
C ALA A 232 -7.81 -9.84 -20.92
N SER A 233 -8.07 -8.64 -21.50
CA SER A 233 -7.95 -8.35 -22.92
C SER A 233 -7.00 -7.16 -23.14
N HIS A 234 -6.06 -7.32 -24.08
CA HIS A 234 -5.18 -6.24 -24.52
C HIS A 234 -5.95 -5.12 -25.23
N ASP A 235 -7.00 -5.44 -25.95
CA ASP A 235 -7.84 -4.45 -26.66
C ASP A 235 -8.59 -3.55 -25.68
N GLU A 236 -9.09 -4.11 -24.57
CA GLU A 236 -9.72 -3.33 -23.50
C GLU A 236 -8.70 -2.37 -22.87
N TYR A 237 -7.50 -2.83 -22.59
CA TYR A 237 -6.41 -1.97 -22.10
C TYR A 237 -6.10 -0.83 -23.07
N LEU A 238 -5.93 -1.11 -24.37
CA LEU A 238 -5.63 -0.08 -25.37
C LEU A 238 -6.71 1.00 -25.45
N ARG A 239 -7.96 0.65 -25.26
CA ARG A 239 -9.09 1.59 -25.23
C ARG A 239 -9.06 2.51 -24.01
N LEU A 240 -8.60 2.03 -22.87
CA LEU A 240 -8.70 2.72 -21.57
C LEU A 240 -7.40 3.36 -21.11
N LYS A 241 -6.24 2.96 -21.65
CA LYS A 241 -4.90 3.38 -21.17
C LYS A 241 -4.68 4.90 -21.15
N ASP A 242 -5.34 5.62 -22.05
CA ASP A 242 -5.20 7.08 -22.23
C ASP A 242 -6.45 7.85 -21.76
N SER A 243 -7.32 7.24 -20.96
CA SER A 243 -8.58 7.85 -20.48
C SER A 243 -8.31 9.14 -19.70
N TYR A 244 -7.22 9.23 -18.96
CA TYR A 244 -6.85 10.41 -18.22
C TYR A 244 -5.36 10.72 -18.40
N ILE A 245 -5.10 11.88 -19.01
CA ILE A 245 -3.77 12.46 -19.11
C ILE A 245 -3.81 13.84 -18.48
N LEU A 246 -3.07 14.03 -17.39
CA LEU A 246 -2.93 15.31 -16.72
C LEU A 246 -1.90 16.15 -17.48
N THR A 247 -2.34 17.31 -17.98
CA THR A 247 -1.52 18.31 -18.68
C THR A 247 -1.56 19.63 -17.91
N ALA A 248 -0.63 20.55 -18.20
CA ALA A 248 -0.53 21.82 -17.48
C ALA A 248 -1.77 22.72 -17.65
N ASP A 249 -2.39 22.68 -18.83
CA ASP A 249 -3.62 23.45 -19.14
C ASP A 249 -4.82 22.99 -18.28
N LYS A 250 -4.93 21.70 -17.98
CA LYS A 250 -5.99 21.16 -17.12
C LYS A 250 -5.89 21.60 -15.65
N LEU A 251 -4.74 22.13 -15.25
CA LEU A 251 -4.52 22.68 -13.91
C LEU A 251 -4.94 24.14 -13.75
N ALA A 252 -5.46 24.77 -14.80
CA ALA A 252 -5.80 26.21 -14.79
C ALA A 252 -6.89 26.56 -13.76
N SER A 253 -7.88 25.67 -13.54
CA SER A 253 -8.97 25.86 -12.58
C SER A 253 -8.69 25.28 -11.20
N ALA A 254 -7.56 24.58 -11.01
CA ALA A 254 -7.22 23.94 -9.76
C ALA A 254 -6.80 24.95 -8.68
N LYS A 255 -6.99 24.57 -7.41
CA LYS A 255 -6.55 25.39 -6.27
C LYS A 255 -5.04 25.66 -6.34
N PRO A 256 -4.57 26.83 -5.86
CA PRO A 256 -3.15 27.18 -5.86
C PRO A 256 -2.31 26.22 -5.00
N ASP A 257 -2.92 25.62 -3.97
CA ASP A 257 -2.30 24.69 -3.03
C ASP A 257 -2.69 23.22 -3.29
N LEU A 258 -3.24 22.90 -4.47
CA LEU A 258 -3.50 21.51 -4.87
C LEU A 258 -2.22 20.68 -4.70
N CYS A 259 -2.33 19.48 -4.16
CA CYS A 259 -1.23 18.52 -4.06
C CYS A 259 -1.44 17.40 -5.09
N ILE A 260 -0.62 17.39 -6.16
CA ILE A 260 -0.67 16.35 -7.20
C ILE A 260 0.25 15.21 -6.81
N MET A 261 -0.33 14.03 -6.60
CA MET A 261 0.35 12.84 -6.13
C MET A 261 0.28 11.71 -7.16
N HIS A 262 1.27 10.81 -7.13
CA HIS A 262 1.32 9.61 -7.97
C HIS A 262 2.25 8.56 -7.33
N PRO A 263 1.87 7.27 -7.24
CA PRO A 263 2.70 6.25 -6.61
C PRO A 263 3.93 5.87 -7.44
N LEU A 264 4.02 6.34 -8.69
CA LEU A 264 5.06 6.02 -9.67
C LEU A 264 5.23 4.48 -9.91
N PRO A 265 5.67 4.02 -11.09
CA PRO A 265 6.10 4.85 -12.23
C PRO A 265 4.90 5.44 -12.97
N ARG A 266 5.05 6.65 -13.46
CA ARG A 266 4.15 7.15 -14.50
C ARG A 266 4.64 6.69 -15.88
N VAL A 267 3.71 6.59 -16.82
CA VAL A 267 3.98 6.33 -18.24
C VAL A 267 3.61 7.59 -19.04
N ASN A 268 2.32 7.81 -19.26
CA ASN A 268 1.79 8.95 -20.02
C ASN A 268 0.65 9.69 -19.31
N GLU A 269 0.17 9.17 -18.19
CA GLU A 269 -0.96 9.72 -17.44
C GLU A 269 -0.67 11.07 -16.76
N ILE A 270 0.59 11.48 -16.67
CA ILE A 270 1.01 12.82 -16.29
C ILE A 270 2.07 13.30 -17.29
N SER A 271 1.77 14.39 -17.98
CA SER A 271 2.73 15.04 -18.88
C SER A 271 3.97 15.52 -18.14
N VAL A 272 5.15 15.35 -18.75
CA VAL A 272 6.41 15.84 -18.16
C VAL A 272 6.43 17.36 -17.93
N LYS A 273 5.61 18.12 -18.63
CA LYS A 273 5.46 19.57 -18.41
C LYS A 273 4.85 19.91 -17.04
N VAL A 274 4.11 18.97 -16.43
CA VAL A 274 3.55 19.13 -15.08
C VAL A 274 4.64 19.08 -14.00
N ASP A 275 5.83 18.53 -14.30
CA ASP A 275 6.94 18.49 -13.35
C ASP A 275 7.42 19.87 -12.91
N GLU A 276 7.20 20.90 -13.73
CA GLU A 276 7.58 22.29 -13.45
C GLU A 276 6.51 23.01 -12.59
N ASP A 277 5.33 22.43 -12.44
CA ASP A 277 4.27 23.01 -11.61
C ASP A 277 4.58 22.80 -10.12
N PRO A 278 4.57 23.85 -9.28
CA PRO A 278 4.89 23.74 -7.86
C PRO A 278 3.92 22.84 -7.07
N ARG A 279 2.76 22.52 -7.65
CA ARG A 279 1.76 21.59 -7.09
C ARG A 279 2.11 20.11 -7.34
N ALA A 280 3.08 19.81 -8.22
CA ALA A 280 3.56 18.45 -8.51
C ALA A 280 4.37 17.90 -7.33
N CYS A 281 3.77 17.00 -6.55
CA CYS A 281 4.35 16.49 -5.30
C CYS A 281 4.92 15.07 -5.42
N TYR A 282 4.75 14.37 -6.54
CA TYR A 282 5.03 12.92 -6.64
C TYR A 282 6.51 12.55 -6.52
N PHE A 283 7.46 13.42 -6.84
CA PHE A 283 8.89 13.16 -6.58
C PHE A 283 9.23 13.40 -5.11
N GLU A 284 8.64 14.43 -4.48
CA GLU A 284 8.79 14.64 -3.04
C GLU A 284 8.09 13.51 -2.26
N GLN A 285 6.93 13.03 -2.73
CA GLN A 285 6.25 11.85 -2.21
C GLN A 285 7.19 10.64 -2.22
N ALA A 286 7.89 10.37 -3.32
CA ALA A 286 8.87 9.28 -3.40
C ALA A 286 10.02 9.47 -2.39
N LYS A 287 10.49 10.69 -2.18
CA LYS A 287 11.50 11.03 -1.16
C LYS A 287 10.97 10.82 0.25
N ASN A 288 9.73 11.22 0.53
CA ASN A 288 9.06 11.01 1.82
C ASN A 288 8.96 9.52 2.16
N GLY A 289 8.84 8.66 1.15
CA GLY A 289 8.86 7.21 1.31
C GLY A 289 10.10 6.68 2.04
N ARG A 290 11.27 7.29 1.87
CA ARG A 290 12.46 6.91 2.64
C ARG A 290 12.29 7.22 4.12
N TYR A 291 11.84 8.42 4.46
CA TYR A 291 11.74 8.87 5.84
C TYR A 291 10.68 8.11 6.64
N ILE A 292 9.52 7.84 6.05
CA ILE A 292 8.49 7.06 6.73
C ILE A 292 8.91 5.60 6.91
N ARG A 293 9.72 5.04 5.99
CA ARG A 293 10.31 3.70 6.15
C ARG A 293 11.38 3.68 7.23
N MET A 294 12.15 4.76 7.42
CA MET A 294 13.06 4.91 8.57
C MET A 294 12.28 4.87 9.88
N ALA A 295 11.22 5.66 10.02
CA ALA A 295 10.36 5.67 11.20
C ALA A 295 9.73 4.29 11.46
N LEU A 296 9.23 3.62 10.42
CA LEU A 296 8.64 2.29 10.51
C LEU A 296 9.66 1.23 10.97
N ILE A 297 10.88 1.25 10.43
CA ILE A 297 11.96 0.34 10.85
C ILE A 297 12.25 0.52 12.34
N LEU A 298 12.41 1.77 12.80
CA LEU A 298 12.66 2.08 14.21
C LEU A 298 11.53 1.57 15.11
N LYS A 299 10.27 1.84 14.75
CA LYS A 299 9.10 1.41 15.50
C LYS A 299 9.06 -0.12 15.63
N LEU A 300 9.17 -0.84 14.53
CA LEU A 300 9.06 -2.31 14.54
C LEU A 300 10.23 -2.99 15.25
N LEU A 301 11.45 -2.43 15.17
CA LEU A 301 12.59 -2.93 15.94
C LEU A 301 12.40 -2.71 17.45
N ALA A 302 11.82 -1.57 17.85
CA ALA A 302 11.51 -1.29 19.25
C ALA A 302 10.36 -2.16 19.79
N GLU A 303 9.39 -2.50 18.96
CA GLU A 303 8.19 -3.25 19.30
C GLU A 303 8.26 -4.75 18.94
N LYS A 304 9.43 -5.28 18.58
CA LYS A 304 9.58 -6.65 18.09
C LYS A 304 8.99 -7.71 19.02
N ASP A 305 9.01 -7.49 20.33
CA ASP A 305 8.52 -8.43 21.34
C ASP A 305 7.01 -8.28 21.63
N LEU A 306 6.34 -7.28 21.06
CA LEU A 306 4.90 -7.13 21.15
C LEU A 306 4.19 -8.15 20.24
N PRO A 307 2.96 -8.56 20.59
CA PRO A 307 2.17 -9.43 19.73
C PRO A 307 1.80 -8.72 18.42
N ASP A 308 1.61 -9.50 17.35
CA ASP A 308 1.02 -9.01 16.11
C ASP A 308 -0.36 -8.41 16.37
N THR A 309 -0.67 -7.35 15.65
CA THR A 309 -2.02 -6.83 15.56
C THR A 309 -2.82 -7.75 14.64
N VAL A 310 -3.80 -8.45 15.20
CA VAL A 310 -4.68 -9.33 14.44
C VAL A 310 -5.94 -8.56 14.09
N ARG A 311 -6.36 -8.59 12.83
CA ARG A 311 -7.68 -8.07 12.45
C ARG A 311 -8.76 -8.84 13.22
N PRO A 312 -9.75 -8.16 13.83
CA PRO A 312 -10.81 -8.82 14.55
C PRO A 312 -11.68 -9.68 13.62
N GLY A 313 -12.32 -10.70 14.18
CA GLY A 313 -13.24 -11.60 13.49
C GLY A 313 -13.02 -13.07 13.84
N GLU A 314 -14.10 -13.83 13.85
CA GLU A 314 -14.03 -15.28 14.07
C GLU A 314 -13.43 -15.96 12.83
N ILE A 315 -12.48 -16.88 13.06
CA ILE A 315 -11.79 -17.60 11.98
C ILE A 315 -12.48 -18.95 11.75
N THR A 316 -12.88 -19.20 10.48
CA THR A 316 -13.33 -20.53 10.01
C THR A 316 -12.38 -21.08 8.97
N THR A 317 -12.33 -22.44 8.88
CA THR A 317 -11.57 -23.18 7.87
C THR A 317 -12.47 -23.97 6.90
N GLU A 318 -13.79 -23.81 7.01
CA GLU A 318 -14.77 -24.54 6.20
C GLU A 318 -14.89 -24.00 4.75
N ILE A 319 -14.32 -22.85 4.48
CA ILE A 319 -14.38 -22.15 3.18
C ILE A 319 -13.02 -22.30 2.47
N THR A 320 -13.05 -22.47 1.14
CA THR A 320 -11.84 -22.51 0.31
C THR A 320 -11.73 -21.21 -0.49
N CYS A 321 -10.53 -20.63 -0.54
CA CYS A 321 -10.25 -19.43 -1.31
C CYS A 321 -10.31 -19.70 -2.82
N SER A 322 -11.09 -18.90 -3.53
CA SER A 322 -11.26 -18.98 -4.98
C SER A 322 -10.29 -18.11 -5.78
N ASN A 323 -9.47 -17.29 -5.10
CA ASN A 323 -8.52 -16.41 -5.78
C ASN A 323 -7.27 -17.19 -6.24
N PRO A 324 -7.03 -17.34 -7.55
CA PRO A 324 -5.88 -18.10 -8.06
C PRO A 324 -4.53 -17.45 -7.75
N ARG A 325 -4.53 -16.17 -7.35
CA ARG A 325 -3.33 -15.42 -6.94
C ARG A 325 -3.08 -15.45 -5.43
N CYS A 326 -3.97 -16.09 -4.67
CA CYS A 326 -3.78 -16.26 -3.23
C CYS A 326 -2.66 -17.27 -2.95
N ILE A 327 -1.88 -17.01 -1.90
CA ILE A 327 -0.83 -17.94 -1.45
C ILE A 327 -1.36 -19.34 -1.16
N THR A 328 -2.62 -19.47 -0.70
CA THR A 328 -3.27 -20.76 -0.47
C THR A 328 -3.57 -21.57 -1.73
N SER A 329 -3.46 -20.95 -2.91
CA SER A 329 -3.62 -21.61 -4.22
C SER A 329 -2.28 -22.00 -4.85
N THR A 330 -1.17 -21.46 -4.34
CA THR A 330 0.18 -21.65 -4.89
C THR A 330 1.09 -22.47 -3.98
N GLU A 331 0.97 -22.33 -2.66
CA GLU A 331 1.68 -23.16 -1.68
C GLU A 331 0.75 -24.21 -1.11
N GLN A 332 1.23 -25.46 -1.09
CA GLN A 332 0.49 -26.60 -0.54
C GLN A 332 0.48 -26.56 0.99
N GLU A 333 -0.52 -27.22 1.59
CA GLU A 333 -0.65 -27.43 3.03
C GLU A 333 -0.91 -26.16 3.87
N LEU A 334 -1.12 -25.00 3.24
CA LEU A 334 -1.59 -23.83 3.97
C LEU A 334 -3.05 -24.00 4.39
N PRO A 335 -3.38 -23.85 5.69
CA PRO A 335 -4.75 -23.96 6.14
C PRO A 335 -5.60 -22.82 5.54
N GLN A 336 -6.77 -23.17 5.01
CA GLN A 336 -7.75 -22.18 4.60
C GLN A 336 -8.24 -21.42 5.84
N ARG A 337 -8.18 -20.09 5.82
CA ARG A 337 -8.59 -19.24 6.95
C ARG A 337 -9.43 -18.10 6.45
N PHE A 338 -10.63 -17.94 7.02
CA PHE A 338 -11.56 -16.90 6.64
C PHE A 338 -12.08 -16.18 7.88
N ARG A 339 -12.15 -14.85 7.79
CA ARG A 339 -12.75 -14.02 8.83
C ARG A 339 -14.19 -13.69 8.45
N CYS A 340 -15.12 -13.83 9.39
CA CYS A 340 -16.45 -13.27 9.25
C CYS A 340 -16.34 -11.74 9.33
N VAL A 341 -16.83 -11.05 8.32
CA VAL A 341 -16.83 -9.57 8.25
C VAL A 341 -18.24 -8.99 8.26
N ASP A 342 -19.24 -9.83 8.01
CA ASP A 342 -20.66 -9.47 8.05
C ASP A 342 -21.45 -10.75 8.35
N GLU A 343 -21.86 -10.89 9.61
CA GLU A 343 -22.62 -12.06 10.08
C GLU A 343 -24.02 -12.08 9.50
N GLU A 344 -24.66 -10.91 9.37
CA GLU A 344 -26.04 -10.79 8.90
C GLU A 344 -26.18 -11.30 7.45
N HIS A 345 -25.20 -10.99 6.62
CA HIS A 345 -25.19 -11.41 5.21
C HIS A 345 -24.31 -12.65 4.96
N GLY A 346 -23.71 -13.23 5.99
CA GLY A 346 -22.83 -14.39 5.88
C GLY A 346 -21.60 -14.14 5.00
N ILE A 347 -21.00 -12.95 5.09
CA ILE A 347 -19.86 -12.56 4.28
C ILE A 347 -18.56 -12.87 5.03
N TYR A 348 -17.72 -13.63 4.38
CA TYR A 348 -16.38 -13.96 4.84
C TYR A 348 -15.31 -13.41 3.91
N ARG A 349 -14.13 -13.14 4.47
CA ARG A 349 -12.94 -12.78 3.70
C ARG A 349 -11.77 -13.69 4.02
N CYS A 350 -11.05 -14.08 2.97
CA CYS A 350 -9.81 -14.84 3.11
C CYS A 350 -8.82 -14.06 3.99
N ALA A 351 -8.28 -14.69 5.02
CA ALA A 351 -7.32 -14.03 5.94
C ALA A 351 -5.98 -13.70 5.27
N TYR A 352 -5.71 -14.26 4.08
CA TYR A 352 -4.48 -14.04 3.32
C TYR A 352 -4.62 -12.93 2.27
N CYS A 353 -5.66 -12.96 1.43
CA CYS A 353 -5.80 -12.08 0.26
C CYS A 353 -7.08 -11.24 0.24
N ASP A 354 -7.86 -11.24 1.30
CA ASP A 354 -9.15 -10.55 1.47
C ASP A 354 -10.22 -10.89 0.39
N GLN A 355 -10.01 -11.95 -0.40
CA GLN A 355 -11.02 -12.42 -1.34
C GLN A 355 -12.32 -12.74 -0.60
N LYS A 356 -13.41 -12.13 -1.07
CA LYS A 356 -14.76 -12.38 -0.53
C LYS A 356 -15.21 -13.80 -0.81
N ALA A 357 -15.83 -14.42 0.17
CA ALA A 357 -16.38 -15.76 0.06
C ALA A 357 -17.67 -15.90 0.86
N TYR A 358 -18.45 -16.89 0.48
CA TYR A 358 -19.66 -17.27 1.17
C TYR A 358 -19.54 -18.73 1.59
N PRO A 359 -20.05 -19.14 2.76
CA PRO A 359 -20.17 -20.56 3.10
C PRO A 359 -20.99 -21.26 2.02
N LYS A 360 -20.60 -22.47 1.67
CA LYS A 360 -21.45 -23.30 0.80
C LYS A 360 -22.79 -23.47 1.52
N LYS A 361 -23.89 -23.08 0.88
CA LYS A 361 -25.23 -23.44 1.38
C LYS A 361 -25.26 -24.96 1.51
N LYS A 362 -25.48 -25.45 2.74
CA LYS A 362 -25.73 -26.86 3.00
C LYS A 362 -26.98 -27.33 2.29
#